data_e598aa760dff284d9725da2fe6b4e80c
#
_entry.id   e598aa760dff284d9725da2fe6b4e80c
#
_cell.length_a   1.000
_cell.length_b   1.000
_cell.length_c   1.000
_cell.angle_alpha   90.00
_cell.angle_beta   90.00
_cell.angle_gamma   90.00
#
_symmetry.space_group_name_H-M   'P 1'
#
loop_
_entity.id
_entity.type
_entity.pdbx_description
1 polymer ?
#
loop_
_entity_poly.entity_id
_entity_poly.type
_entity_poly.pdbx_seq_one_letter_code
_entity_poly.pdbx_strand_id
1 'polypeptide(L)'
;MSISAELRSFPSDFTFGVATASYQIEGSSFGGCGPSHWDDFAKVPGAVFGGHDGSVACDHYHLFEQDLDLIKEGGFDAYRFSFSWPRLLPETNQQVNSEGVDFYDRLIDGMLALGLRPFATLYHWDLPRRHALKGGWQNRDTAHYMADYADLIMRHFGDRLETIAPVNEPWCVSFLSHYWGHHAPGLRDLDATAKSMHNIQLAHGLSIQVMREAGHKNLGCVLNKEYGVPVDDSQVAAEKTHLFDGIYSRWFEESIFKGRYPEEVLALFGDHMPEGWQDDMAIIASPLDWTGVNYYTRSVIAPDSSEPHLGFKCLRGDLPKTDMGWEIEPEGLGFFLRRLANDYCPDLPIYITENGMANADRVGDGAVPDGARIAYFERHLAEIAKVIDEGVPVKGYFAWSLLDNYEWAFGYDKRFGLVHVDYDSQIRTPKQSYFDWQSGLMSR
;
A
#
# COMPACT_ATOMS: atom_id res chain seq x y z
N MET A 1 14.97 -21.87 12.01
CA MET A 1 15.58 -20.94 11.04
C MET A 1 15.35 -19.56 11.61
N SER A 2 16.03 -18.53 11.15
CA SER A 2 15.85 -17.15 11.63
C SER A 2 15.86 -16.22 10.43
N ILE A 3 15.19 -15.08 10.46
CA ILE A 3 15.24 -14.05 9.39
C ILE A 3 16.72 -13.79 9.04
N SER A 4 17.59 -13.73 10.06
CA SER A 4 19.03 -13.53 9.89
C SER A 4 19.72 -14.55 8.97
N ALA A 5 19.23 -15.77 8.86
CA ALA A 5 19.79 -16.76 7.96
C ALA A 5 19.39 -16.47 6.51
N GLU A 6 18.14 -16.09 6.28
CA GLU A 6 17.61 -15.77 4.95
C GLU A 6 18.25 -14.51 4.37
N LEU A 7 18.46 -13.46 5.18
CA LEU A 7 19.03 -12.18 4.73
C LEU A 7 20.42 -12.31 4.08
N ARG A 8 21.19 -13.34 4.43
CA ARG A 8 22.53 -13.58 3.86
C ARG A 8 22.49 -14.06 2.41
N SER A 9 21.36 -14.56 1.93
CA SER A 9 21.19 -15.02 0.55
C SER A 9 20.96 -13.88 -0.44
N PHE A 10 20.64 -12.67 0.06
CA PHE A 10 20.34 -11.53 -0.81
C PHE A 10 21.60 -10.78 -1.27
N PRO A 11 21.58 -10.19 -2.49
CA PRO A 11 22.68 -9.37 -2.98
C PRO A 11 23.06 -8.23 -2.01
N SER A 12 24.32 -7.82 -2.01
CA SER A 12 24.82 -6.78 -1.10
C SER A 12 24.22 -5.40 -1.37
N ASP A 13 23.70 -5.16 -2.58
CA ASP A 13 23.00 -3.95 -3.01
C ASP A 13 21.47 -4.02 -2.82
N PHE A 14 20.96 -5.12 -2.27
CA PHE A 14 19.53 -5.28 -2.00
C PHE A 14 19.08 -4.39 -0.84
N THR A 15 18.01 -3.63 -1.06
CA THR A 15 17.47 -2.68 -0.08
C THR A 15 16.53 -3.37 0.90
N PHE A 16 16.79 -3.25 2.19
CA PHE A 16 15.83 -3.60 3.23
C PHE A 16 15.30 -2.36 3.92
N GLY A 17 13.99 -2.24 3.98
CA GLY A 17 13.29 -1.11 4.59
C GLY A 17 12.10 -1.52 5.43
N VAL A 18 11.50 -0.53 6.04
CA VAL A 18 10.19 -0.62 6.70
C VAL A 18 9.24 0.39 6.09
N ALA A 19 7.95 0.13 6.20
CA ALA A 19 6.91 1.00 5.64
C ALA A 19 5.90 1.45 6.68
N THR A 20 5.30 2.62 6.45
CA THR A 20 4.13 3.15 7.16
C THR A 20 3.28 4.00 6.22
N ALA A 21 2.10 4.44 6.67
CA ALA A 21 1.26 5.40 5.97
C ALA A 21 0.81 6.54 6.89
N SER A 22 0.72 7.74 6.35
CA SER A 22 0.48 8.99 7.09
C SER A 22 -0.75 8.94 8.01
N TYR A 23 -1.94 8.62 7.47
CA TYR A 23 -3.16 8.59 8.27
C TYR A 23 -3.12 7.54 9.39
N GLN A 24 -2.38 6.44 9.17
CA GLN A 24 -2.29 5.32 10.10
C GLN A 24 -1.40 5.62 11.31
N ILE A 25 -0.44 6.56 11.21
CA ILE A 25 0.53 6.81 12.26
C ILE A 25 0.65 8.26 12.74
N GLU A 26 0.41 9.27 11.89
CA GLU A 26 0.77 10.66 12.18
C GLU A 26 -0.15 11.34 13.20
N GLY A 27 -1.44 11.07 13.14
CA GLY A 27 -2.48 11.81 13.87
C GLY A 27 -3.02 13.00 13.08
N SER A 28 -4.27 12.88 12.62
CA SER A 28 -4.94 13.91 11.81
C SER A 28 -5.36 15.16 12.61
N SER A 29 -5.25 15.13 13.95
CA SER A 29 -5.53 16.29 14.83
C SER A 29 -4.36 17.27 14.95
N PHE A 30 -3.19 16.94 14.41
CA PHE A 30 -1.95 17.70 14.62
C PHE A 30 -1.51 18.49 13.38
N GLY A 31 -0.73 19.56 13.60
CA GLY A 31 -0.03 20.29 12.55
C GLY A 31 -0.92 20.91 11.49
N GLY A 32 -2.10 21.39 11.87
CA GLY A 32 -3.04 22.02 10.94
C GLY A 32 -3.60 21.10 9.85
N CYS A 33 -3.57 19.79 10.06
CA CYS A 33 -4.11 18.81 9.10
C CYS A 33 -5.61 19.05 8.89
N GLY A 34 -6.03 19.12 7.62
CA GLY A 34 -7.45 19.17 7.27
C GLY A 34 -8.14 17.80 7.39
N PRO A 35 -9.47 17.75 7.39
CA PRO A 35 -10.21 16.50 7.46
C PRO A 35 -10.11 15.71 6.14
N SER A 36 -9.98 14.39 6.28
CA SER A 36 -10.09 13.41 5.22
C SER A 36 -11.47 12.75 5.17
N HIS A 37 -11.75 12.00 4.13
CA HIS A 37 -12.97 11.17 4.07
C HIS A 37 -12.93 9.99 5.07
N TRP A 38 -11.75 9.56 5.54
CA TRP A 38 -11.61 8.56 6.60
C TRP A 38 -12.10 9.10 7.95
N ASP A 39 -11.88 10.40 8.25
CA ASP A 39 -12.42 11.02 9.46
C ASP A 39 -13.97 11.05 9.48
N ASP A 40 -14.59 11.09 8.31
CA ASP A 40 -16.04 10.97 8.18
C ASP A 40 -16.51 9.53 8.24
N PHE A 41 -15.81 8.62 7.54
CA PHE A 41 -16.12 7.20 7.52
C PHE A 41 -16.04 6.56 8.91
N ALA A 42 -15.04 6.94 9.71
CA ALA A 42 -14.88 6.46 11.09
C ALA A 42 -16.05 6.85 12.02
N LYS A 43 -16.80 7.90 11.69
CA LYS A 43 -17.99 8.33 12.43
C LYS A 43 -19.25 7.53 12.07
N VAL A 44 -19.21 6.75 10.98
CA VAL A 44 -20.35 5.90 10.58
C VAL A 44 -20.42 4.71 11.52
N PRO A 45 -21.54 4.49 12.23
CA PRO A 45 -21.65 3.38 13.18
C PRO A 45 -21.37 2.02 12.52
N GLY A 46 -20.41 1.28 13.06
CA GLY A 46 -20.02 -0.04 12.56
C GLY A 46 -19.11 -0.05 11.33
N ALA A 47 -18.73 1.10 10.79
CA ALA A 47 -17.78 1.17 9.66
C ALA A 47 -16.35 0.85 10.09
N VAL A 48 -15.96 1.25 11.29
CA VAL A 48 -14.65 0.97 11.88
C VAL A 48 -14.81 0.24 13.20
N PHE A 49 -14.00 -0.79 13.43
CA PHE A 49 -13.97 -1.55 14.68
C PHE A 49 -13.76 -0.60 15.88
N GLY A 50 -14.56 -0.76 16.92
CA GLY A 50 -14.48 0.06 18.14
C GLY A 50 -14.81 1.54 17.94
N GLY A 51 -15.21 1.99 16.74
CA GLY A 51 -15.40 3.41 16.43
C GLY A 51 -14.08 4.21 16.49
N HIS A 52 -12.95 3.52 16.30
CA HIS A 52 -11.62 4.14 16.31
C HIS A 52 -11.44 5.08 15.10
N ASP A 53 -10.60 6.09 15.25
CA ASP A 53 -10.23 7.03 14.19
C ASP A 53 -8.70 7.30 14.19
N GLY A 54 -8.23 8.01 13.16
CA GLY A 54 -6.82 8.38 13.01
C GLY A 54 -6.44 9.71 13.66
N SER A 55 -7.24 10.24 14.59
CA SER A 55 -7.03 11.60 15.15
C SER A 55 -5.71 11.74 15.90
N VAL A 56 -5.31 10.72 16.66
CA VAL A 56 -4.01 10.63 17.35
C VAL A 56 -3.11 9.59 16.68
N ALA A 57 -3.66 8.45 16.29
CA ALA A 57 -2.93 7.32 15.72
C ALA A 57 -1.75 6.87 16.60
N CYS A 58 -0.53 6.95 16.08
CA CYS A 58 0.69 6.67 16.83
C CYS A 58 1.43 7.95 17.24
N ASP A 59 0.82 9.12 17.07
CA ASP A 59 1.46 10.41 17.35
C ASP A 59 2.85 10.59 16.69
N HIS A 60 3.01 9.99 15.50
CA HIS A 60 4.26 10.12 14.74
C HIS A 60 4.59 11.58 14.41
N TYR A 61 3.58 12.44 14.29
CA TYR A 61 3.79 13.87 14.08
C TYR A 61 4.75 14.51 15.12
N HIS A 62 4.65 14.10 16.39
CA HIS A 62 5.51 14.59 17.47
C HIS A 62 6.69 13.64 17.76
N LEU A 63 6.56 12.35 17.47
CA LEU A 63 7.51 11.31 17.87
C LEU A 63 8.35 10.75 16.70
N PHE A 64 8.32 11.42 15.53
CA PHE A 64 8.99 10.93 14.33
C PHE A 64 10.51 10.74 14.51
N GLU A 65 11.19 11.57 15.31
CA GLU A 65 12.62 11.41 15.57
C GLU A 65 12.92 10.06 16.27
N GLN A 66 12.13 9.72 17.30
CA GLN A 66 12.22 8.43 17.97
C GLN A 66 11.91 7.26 17.00
N ASP A 67 10.93 7.42 16.15
CA ASP A 67 10.55 6.38 15.18
C ASP A 67 11.64 6.20 14.10
N LEU A 68 12.31 7.28 13.68
CA LEU A 68 13.47 7.21 12.78
C LEU A 68 14.67 6.54 13.43
N ASP A 69 14.94 6.83 14.71
CA ASP A 69 15.99 6.16 15.47
C ASP A 69 15.76 4.63 15.53
N LEU A 70 14.51 4.19 15.73
CA LEU A 70 14.17 2.76 15.69
C LEU A 70 14.45 2.14 14.31
N ILE A 71 14.20 2.85 13.21
CA ILE A 71 14.53 2.35 11.86
C ILE A 71 16.05 2.20 11.73
N LYS A 72 16.80 3.21 12.12
CA LYS A 72 18.27 3.20 12.06
C LYS A 72 18.89 2.13 12.96
N GLU A 73 18.45 2.03 14.19
CA GLU A 73 18.89 1.01 15.14
C GLU A 73 18.54 -0.40 14.66
N GLY A 74 17.40 -0.58 13.98
CA GLY A 74 17.00 -1.82 13.32
C GLY A 74 17.90 -2.26 12.18
N GLY A 75 18.81 -1.38 11.71
CA GLY A 75 19.75 -1.65 10.62
C GLY A 75 19.13 -1.56 9.22
N PHE A 76 17.96 -0.95 9.08
CA PHE A 76 17.29 -0.78 7.79
C PHE A 76 17.95 0.31 6.93
N ASP A 77 17.91 0.12 5.61
CA ASP A 77 18.52 1.03 4.61
C ASP A 77 17.59 2.15 4.18
N ALA A 78 16.28 1.93 4.27
CA ALA A 78 15.27 2.81 3.71
C ALA A 78 14.00 2.86 4.57
N TYR A 79 13.31 3.97 4.47
CA TYR A 79 11.99 4.15 5.04
C TYR A 79 10.98 4.53 3.95
N ARG A 80 9.94 3.69 3.79
CA ARG A 80 8.81 4.00 2.93
C ARG A 80 7.70 4.63 3.74
N PHE A 81 7.33 5.85 3.38
CA PHE A 81 6.29 6.64 4.04
C PHE A 81 5.33 7.24 3.02
N SER A 82 4.20 7.74 3.45
CA SER A 82 3.32 8.53 2.58
C SER A 82 3.18 9.96 3.07
N PHE A 83 2.98 10.88 2.13
CA PHE A 83 2.53 12.22 2.45
C PHE A 83 1.04 12.22 2.76
N SER A 84 0.59 13.08 3.67
CA SER A 84 -0.82 13.34 3.90
C SER A 84 -1.29 14.53 3.04
N TRP A 85 -2.13 14.24 2.07
CA TRP A 85 -2.71 15.28 1.23
C TRP A 85 -3.52 16.30 2.05
N PRO A 86 -4.41 15.90 2.98
CA PRO A 86 -5.11 16.86 3.84
C PRO A 86 -4.19 17.66 4.77
N ARG A 87 -2.99 17.15 5.13
CA ARG A 87 -2.02 17.93 5.93
C ARG A 87 -1.37 19.04 5.12
N LEU A 88 -0.97 18.75 3.88
CA LEU A 88 -0.31 19.73 3.02
C LEU A 88 -1.28 20.75 2.43
N LEU A 89 -2.51 20.34 2.11
CA LEU A 89 -3.55 21.17 1.51
C LEU A 89 -4.88 21.02 2.28
N PRO A 90 -5.00 21.61 3.49
CA PRO A 90 -6.17 21.36 4.36
C PRO A 90 -7.47 22.00 3.84
N GLU A 91 -7.44 23.21 3.32
CA GLU A 91 -8.63 24.00 3.00
C GLU A 91 -8.91 24.07 1.50
N THR A 92 -7.91 24.33 0.70
CA THR A 92 -8.02 24.50 -0.75
C THR A 92 -6.86 23.81 -1.48
N ASN A 93 -6.93 23.71 -2.81
CA ASN A 93 -5.83 23.19 -3.63
C ASN A 93 -4.67 24.20 -3.81
N GLN A 94 -4.80 25.40 -3.29
CA GLN A 94 -3.83 26.50 -3.47
C GLN A 94 -3.21 26.96 -2.16
N GLN A 95 -3.88 26.73 -1.03
CA GLN A 95 -3.41 27.16 0.28
C GLN A 95 -2.58 26.05 0.93
N VAL A 96 -1.27 26.18 0.80
CA VAL A 96 -0.31 25.26 1.41
C VAL A 96 -0.24 25.50 2.92
N ASN A 97 -0.31 24.43 3.69
CA ASN A 97 -0.11 24.46 5.14
C ASN A 97 1.39 24.42 5.46
N SER A 98 1.93 25.53 5.96
CA SER A 98 3.35 25.64 6.30
C SER A 98 3.77 24.67 7.42
N GLU A 99 2.91 24.42 8.43
CA GLU A 99 3.23 23.43 9.47
C GLU A 99 3.36 22.01 8.91
N GLY A 100 2.53 21.67 7.90
CA GLY A 100 2.62 20.39 7.20
C GLY A 100 3.90 20.30 6.36
N VAL A 101 4.29 21.37 5.69
CA VAL A 101 5.56 21.43 4.95
C VAL A 101 6.74 21.28 5.91
N ASP A 102 6.79 22.06 6.99
CA ASP A 102 7.86 22.02 7.99
C ASP A 102 7.99 20.63 8.65
N PHE A 103 6.87 19.93 8.85
CA PHE A 103 6.88 18.56 9.37
C PHE A 103 7.59 17.61 8.39
N TYR A 104 7.19 17.59 7.11
CA TYR A 104 7.81 16.71 6.13
C TYR A 104 9.26 17.11 5.79
N ASP A 105 9.61 18.39 5.84
CA ASP A 105 11.01 18.85 5.73
C ASP A 105 11.86 18.23 6.84
N ARG A 106 11.43 18.33 8.09
CA ARG A 106 12.14 17.74 9.25
C ARG A 106 12.20 16.21 9.17
N LEU A 107 11.12 15.56 8.74
CA LEU A 107 11.07 14.10 8.59
C LEU A 107 12.08 13.62 7.55
N ILE A 108 12.08 14.24 6.36
CA ILE A 108 12.96 13.86 5.25
C ILE A 108 14.42 14.19 5.60
N ASP A 109 14.70 15.35 6.17
CA ASP A 109 16.03 15.73 6.60
C ASP A 109 16.56 14.83 7.71
N GLY A 110 15.69 14.40 8.65
CA GLY A 110 16.01 13.42 9.67
C GLY A 110 16.38 12.07 9.09
N MET A 111 15.63 11.57 8.09
CA MET A 111 15.97 10.35 7.35
C MET A 111 17.36 10.46 6.72
N LEU A 112 17.62 11.53 5.97
CA LEU A 112 18.89 11.73 5.28
C LEU A 112 20.06 11.85 6.26
N ALA A 113 19.88 12.54 7.38
CA ALA A 113 20.89 12.67 8.42
C ALA A 113 21.29 11.31 9.05
N LEU A 114 20.34 10.39 9.13
CA LEU A 114 20.57 9.01 9.59
C LEU A 114 21.06 8.08 8.46
N GLY A 115 21.16 8.55 7.21
CA GLY A 115 21.54 7.77 6.05
C GLY A 115 20.44 6.81 5.58
N LEU A 116 19.18 7.09 5.93
CA LEU A 116 18.02 6.35 5.44
C LEU A 116 17.57 6.92 4.08
N ARG A 117 17.23 6.04 3.14
CA ARG A 117 16.71 6.45 1.82
C ARG A 117 15.21 6.70 1.90
N PRO A 118 14.70 7.91 1.52
CA PRO A 118 13.28 8.24 1.55
C PRO A 118 12.54 7.65 0.35
N PHE A 119 11.68 6.66 0.56
CA PHE A 119 10.77 6.09 -0.44
C PHE A 119 9.37 6.68 -0.21
N ALA A 120 8.89 7.49 -1.14
CA ALA A 120 7.66 8.26 -0.93
C ALA A 120 6.46 7.70 -1.71
N THR A 121 5.31 7.74 -1.06
CA THR A 121 4.00 7.56 -1.68
C THR A 121 3.22 8.86 -1.55
N LEU A 122 2.62 9.37 -2.63
CA LEU A 122 1.88 10.64 -2.55
C LEU A 122 0.51 10.46 -1.92
N TYR A 123 -0.18 9.38 -2.23
CA TYR A 123 -1.53 9.11 -1.76
C TYR A 123 -1.66 7.70 -1.20
N HIS A 124 -1.89 7.61 0.11
CA HIS A 124 -2.17 6.37 0.83
C HIS A 124 -3.51 6.47 1.55
N TRP A 125 -4.54 6.75 0.77
CA TRP A 125 -5.97 6.63 1.01
C TRP A 125 -6.63 7.77 1.79
N ASP A 126 -5.92 8.78 2.22
CA ASP A 126 -6.42 9.94 2.97
C ASP A 126 -6.87 11.10 2.04
N LEU A 127 -7.95 10.87 1.28
CA LEU A 127 -8.50 11.88 0.37
C LEU A 127 -9.07 13.08 1.17
N PRO A 128 -8.66 14.34 0.88
CA PRO A 128 -9.25 15.50 1.52
C PRO A 128 -10.77 15.52 1.41
N ARG A 129 -11.47 15.75 2.52
CA ARG A 129 -12.94 15.77 2.60
C ARG A 129 -13.57 16.61 1.49
N ARG A 130 -12.99 17.77 1.14
CA ARG A 130 -13.51 18.65 0.09
C ARG A 130 -13.59 17.99 -1.27
N HIS A 131 -12.68 17.05 -1.60
CA HIS A 131 -12.72 16.27 -2.83
C HIS A 131 -13.75 15.14 -2.71
N ALA A 132 -13.79 14.47 -1.57
CA ALA A 132 -14.78 13.43 -1.29
C ALA A 132 -16.22 13.95 -1.44
N LEU A 133 -16.51 15.16 -0.90
CA LEU A 133 -17.81 15.81 -1.03
C LEU A 133 -18.19 16.21 -2.47
N LYS A 134 -17.23 16.23 -3.38
CA LYS A 134 -17.44 16.48 -4.84
C LYS A 134 -17.51 15.19 -5.65
N GLY A 135 -17.63 14.03 -4.98
CA GLY A 135 -17.71 12.73 -5.61
C GLY A 135 -16.43 11.89 -5.51
N GLY A 136 -15.37 12.41 -4.89
CA GLY A 136 -14.13 11.66 -4.69
C GLY A 136 -13.55 11.10 -5.98
N TRP A 137 -13.15 9.83 -5.98
CA TRP A 137 -12.57 9.19 -7.15
C TRP A 137 -13.57 8.90 -8.29
N GLN A 138 -14.88 9.04 -8.07
CA GLN A 138 -15.86 9.00 -9.15
C GLN A 138 -15.78 10.26 -10.03
N ASN A 139 -15.27 11.36 -9.47
CA ASN A 139 -15.11 12.63 -10.18
C ASN A 139 -13.73 12.68 -10.84
N ARG A 140 -13.71 12.82 -12.17
CA ARG A 140 -12.49 12.93 -12.98
C ARG A 140 -11.58 14.09 -12.54
N ASP A 141 -12.14 15.20 -12.05
CA ASP A 141 -11.35 16.34 -11.58
C ASP A 141 -10.41 15.97 -10.43
N THR A 142 -10.74 14.94 -9.64
CA THR A 142 -9.87 14.47 -8.56
C THR A 142 -8.52 13.99 -9.08
N ALA A 143 -8.48 13.40 -10.28
CA ALA A 143 -7.24 12.99 -10.92
C ALA A 143 -6.34 14.20 -11.26
N HIS A 144 -6.94 15.29 -11.75
CA HIS A 144 -6.21 16.53 -12.02
C HIS A 144 -5.73 17.21 -10.72
N TYR A 145 -6.57 17.25 -9.68
CA TYR A 145 -6.16 17.78 -8.37
C TYR A 145 -5.01 16.98 -7.76
N MET A 146 -4.93 15.68 -8.02
CA MET A 146 -3.81 14.87 -7.58
C MET A 146 -2.53 15.19 -8.36
N ALA A 147 -2.61 15.50 -9.64
CA ALA A 147 -1.47 15.96 -10.43
C ALA A 147 -0.95 17.32 -9.91
N ASP A 148 -1.84 18.27 -9.56
CA ASP A 148 -1.46 19.53 -8.91
C ASP A 148 -0.77 19.28 -7.55
N TYR A 149 -1.26 18.32 -6.79
CA TYR A 149 -0.65 17.90 -5.53
C TYR A 149 0.75 17.26 -5.73
N ALA A 150 0.91 16.45 -6.78
CA ALA A 150 2.21 15.88 -7.14
C ALA A 150 3.24 16.99 -7.49
N ASP A 151 2.82 18.01 -8.24
CA ASP A 151 3.66 19.17 -8.55
C ASP A 151 4.11 19.93 -7.27
N LEU A 152 3.19 20.08 -6.31
CA LEU A 152 3.51 20.69 -5.01
C LEU A 152 4.58 19.87 -4.27
N ILE A 153 4.44 18.55 -4.22
CA ILE A 153 5.44 17.66 -3.59
C ILE A 153 6.80 17.81 -4.28
N MET A 154 6.82 17.85 -5.62
CA MET A 154 8.08 18.01 -6.36
C MET A 154 8.78 19.32 -6.06
N ARG A 155 8.04 20.42 -5.94
CA ARG A 155 8.61 21.73 -5.63
C ARG A 155 9.21 21.85 -4.22
N HIS A 156 8.65 21.13 -3.24
CA HIS A 156 9.09 21.20 -1.85
C HIS A 156 10.10 20.12 -1.48
N PHE A 157 9.96 18.90 -2.02
CA PHE A 157 10.66 17.72 -1.49
C PHE A 157 11.36 16.89 -2.57
N GLY A 158 11.08 17.11 -3.85
CA GLY A 158 11.48 16.22 -4.94
C GLY A 158 12.99 15.97 -5.07
N ASP A 159 13.82 16.92 -4.66
CA ASP A 159 15.28 16.83 -4.70
C ASP A 159 15.88 15.90 -3.63
N ARG A 160 15.09 15.50 -2.62
CA ARG A 160 15.52 14.70 -1.48
C ARG A 160 14.91 13.29 -1.45
N LEU A 161 13.99 12.97 -2.37
CA LEU A 161 13.31 11.68 -2.43
C LEU A 161 14.07 10.69 -3.31
N GLU A 162 14.28 9.47 -2.81
CA GLU A 162 14.92 8.40 -3.57
C GLU A 162 14.01 7.85 -4.66
N THR A 163 12.78 7.50 -4.29
CA THR A 163 11.75 7.01 -5.22
C THR A 163 10.38 7.59 -4.88
N ILE A 164 9.50 7.63 -5.89
CA ILE A 164 8.13 8.12 -5.68
C ILE A 164 7.13 7.23 -6.42
N ALA A 165 6.05 6.88 -5.72
CA ALA A 165 4.85 6.32 -6.32
C ALA A 165 3.64 7.24 -6.08
N PRO A 166 2.83 7.56 -7.10
CA PRO A 166 1.65 8.40 -6.92
C PRO A 166 0.63 7.79 -5.96
N VAL A 167 0.27 6.52 -6.16
CA VAL A 167 -0.83 5.86 -5.47
C VAL A 167 -0.35 4.56 -4.83
N ASN A 168 -0.72 4.34 -3.57
CA ASN A 168 -0.67 3.02 -2.96
C ASN A 168 -1.96 2.26 -3.24
N GLU A 169 -1.84 1.04 -3.82
CA GLU A 169 -2.93 0.07 -3.97
C GLU A 169 -4.21 0.65 -4.59
N PRO A 170 -4.21 0.97 -5.87
CA PRO A 170 -5.37 1.57 -6.52
C PRO A 170 -6.63 0.68 -6.46
N TRP A 171 -6.49 -0.65 -6.31
CA TRP A 171 -7.61 -1.55 -6.09
C TRP A 171 -8.32 -1.28 -4.75
N CYS A 172 -7.58 -1.06 -3.67
CA CYS A 172 -8.15 -0.74 -2.37
C CYS A 172 -8.86 0.62 -2.38
N VAL A 173 -8.28 1.60 -3.09
CA VAL A 173 -8.88 2.94 -3.25
C VAL A 173 -10.18 2.90 -4.04
N SER A 174 -10.31 1.96 -4.97
CA SER A 174 -11.44 1.90 -5.91
C SER A 174 -12.39 0.73 -5.64
N PHE A 175 -11.99 -0.50 -5.91
CA PHE A 175 -12.90 -1.64 -5.82
C PHE A 175 -13.31 -1.96 -4.38
N LEU A 176 -12.34 -2.05 -3.45
CA LEU A 176 -12.61 -2.35 -2.05
C LEU A 176 -13.54 -1.32 -1.40
N SER A 177 -13.37 -0.05 -1.76
CA SER A 177 -14.11 1.07 -1.17
C SER A 177 -15.43 1.43 -1.88
N HIS A 178 -15.57 1.10 -3.17
CA HIS A 178 -16.76 1.48 -3.96
C HIS A 178 -17.64 0.30 -4.36
N TYR A 179 -17.09 -0.93 -4.46
CA TYR A 179 -17.87 -2.14 -4.72
C TYR A 179 -18.21 -2.90 -3.44
N TRP A 180 -17.20 -3.23 -2.64
CA TRP A 180 -17.42 -3.94 -1.36
C TRP A 180 -17.78 -3.02 -0.20
N GLY A 181 -17.42 -1.76 -0.28
CA GLY A 181 -17.75 -0.76 0.74
C GLY A 181 -17.06 -0.98 2.08
N HIS A 182 -15.91 -1.66 2.09
CA HIS A 182 -15.18 -1.95 3.32
C HIS A 182 -14.31 -0.78 3.80
N HIS A 183 -13.92 0.11 2.87
CA HIS A 183 -13.13 1.30 3.15
C HIS A 183 -13.90 2.57 2.77
N ALA A 184 -13.42 3.72 3.23
CA ALA A 184 -13.99 5.00 2.86
C ALA A 184 -13.99 5.19 1.31
N PRO A 185 -15.08 5.64 0.69
CA PRO A 185 -16.31 6.21 1.26
C PRO A 185 -17.39 5.18 1.64
N GLY A 186 -17.17 3.88 1.51
CA GLY A 186 -18.10 2.83 1.91
C GLY A 186 -19.26 2.59 0.94
N LEU A 187 -19.05 2.81 -0.35
CA LEU A 187 -20.07 2.60 -1.38
C LEU A 187 -20.17 1.12 -1.80
N ARG A 188 -21.32 0.78 -2.38
CA ARG A 188 -21.60 -0.53 -3.00
C ARG A 188 -22.35 -0.30 -4.29
N ASP A 189 -21.62 0.20 -5.29
CA ASP A 189 -22.20 0.68 -6.53
C ASP A 189 -21.24 0.39 -7.69
N LEU A 190 -21.74 -0.25 -8.77
CA LEU A 190 -20.93 -0.67 -9.90
C LEU A 190 -20.47 0.53 -10.74
N ASP A 191 -21.33 1.55 -10.92
CA ASP A 191 -21.00 2.77 -11.66
C ASP A 191 -19.89 3.56 -10.95
N ALA A 192 -20.03 3.73 -9.63
CA ALA A 192 -19.00 4.35 -8.79
C ALA A 192 -17.68 3.58 -8.86
N THR A 193 -17.73 2.25 -8.89
CA THR A 193 -16.56 1.37 -8.98
C THR A 193 -15.83 1.54 -10.30
N ALA A 194 -16.55 1.44 -11.43
CA ALA A 194 -15.95 1.57 -12.76
C ALA A 194 -15.26 2.94 -12.93
N LYS A 195 -15.95 4.02 -12.52
CA LYS A 195 -15.40 5.38 -12.55
C LYS A 195 -14.18 5.55 -11.64
N SER A 196 -14.24 5.05 -10.42
CA SER A 196 -13.10 5.17 -9.48
C SER A 196 -11.90 4.34 -9.91
N MET A 197 -12.11 3.11 -10.43
CA MET A 197 -11.04 2.26 -10.96
C MET A 197 -10.34 2.87 -12.17
N HIS A 198 -11.05 3.64 -12.99
CA HIS A 198 -10.45 4.37 -14.10
C HIS A 198 -9.75 5.66 -13.63
N ASN A 199 -10.44 6.50 -12.86
CA ASN A 199 -9.93 7.82 -12.49
C ASN A 199 -8.70 7.76 -11.57
N ILE A 200 -8.56 6.73 -10.73
CA ILE A 200 -7.36 6.53 -9.93
C ILE A 200 -6.14 6.19 -10.80
N GLN A 201 -6.35 5.44 -11.90
CA GLN A 201 -5.31 5.15 -12.88
C GLN A 201 -4.95 6.40 -13.69
N LEU A 202 -5.93 7.21 -14.07
CA LEU A 202 -5.68 8.49 -14.70
C LEU A 202 -4.87 9.42 -13.78
N ALA A 203 -5.20 9.46 -12.48
CA ALA A 203 -4.46 10.23 -11.48
C ALA A 203 -3.00 9.76 -11.38
N HIS A 204 -2.77 8.43 -11.40
CA HIS A 204 -1.43 7.86 -11.47
C HIS A 204 -0.66 8.40 -12.68
N GLY A 205 -1.21 8.26 -13.88
CA GLY A 205 -0.54 8.65 -15.11
C GLY A 205 -0.24 10.15 -15.18
N LEU A 206 -1.22 11.01 -14.83
CA LEU A 206 -1.05 12.47 -14.79
C LEU A 206 0.05 12.86 -13.78
N SER A 207 0.05 12.26 -12.60
CA SER A 207 1.09 12.53 -11.58
C SER A 207 2.48 12.10 -12.07
N ILE A 208 2.61 10.95 -12.75
CA ILE A 208 3.88 10.51 -13.35
C ILE A 208 4.39 11.55 -14.36
N GLN A 209 3.52 12.07 -15.23
CA GLN A 209 3.91 13.07 -16.22
C GLN A 209 4.43 14.34 -15.55
N VAL A 210 3.68 14.90 -14.59
CA VAL A 210 4.05 16.10 -13.85
C VAL A 210 5.38 15.94 -13.11
N MET A 211 5.58 14.82 -12.41
CA MET A 211 6.83 14.54 -11.71
C MET A 211 8.02 14.34 -12.65
N ARG A 212 7.78 13.73 -13.82
CA ARG A 212 8.79 13.56 -14.87
C ARG A 212 9.20 14.92 -15.48
N GLU A 213 8.24 15.80 -15.74
CA GLU A 213 8.47 17.16 -16.22
C GLU A 213 9.25 17.99 -15.18
N ALA A 214 9.02 17.78 -13.89
CA ALA A 214 9.81 18.36 -12.81
C ALA A 214 11.25 17.80 -12.71
N GLY A 215 11.59 16.78 -13.52
CA GLY A 215 12.95 16.22 -13.64
C GLY A 215 13.23 15.00 -12.77
N HIS A 216 12.24 14.47 -12.02
CA HIS A 216 12.43 13.27 -11.21
C HIS A 216 12.55 12.01 -12.08
N LYS A 217 13.42 11.07 -11.69
CA LYS A 217 13.79 9.91 -12.53
C LYS A 217 13.43 8.55 -11.93
N ASN A 218 13.05 8.49 -10.67
CA ASN A 218 12.75 7.22 -9.97
C ASN A 218 11.25 7.17 -9.65
N LEU A 219 10.43 7.07 -10.68
CA LEU A 219 8.98 7.06 -10.60
C LEU A 219 8.43 5.66 -10.82
N GLY A 220 7.54 5.21 -9.96
CA GLY A 220 6.98 3.88 -10.05
C GLY A 220 5.51 3.78 -9.69
N CYS A 221 5.01 2.56 -9.62
CA CYS A 221 3.68 2.24 -9.13
C CYS A 221 3.75 1.26 -7.96
N VAL A 222 2.71 1.20 -7.14
CA VAL A 222 2.56 0.23 -6.05
C VAL A 222 1.23 -0.47 -6.16
N LEU A 223 1.28 -1.76 -6.48
CA LEU A 223 0.12 -2.60 -6.76
C LEU A 223 -0.02 -3.70 -5.70
N ASN A 224 -1.17 -3.76 -5.05
CA ASN A 224 -1.49 -4.89 -4.17
C ASN A 224 -1.83 -6.13 -4.99
N LYS A 225 -1.49 -7.29 -4.42
CA LYS A 225 -1.70 -8.60 -5.03
C LYS A 225 -2.35 -9.56 -4.04
N GLU A 226 -3.32 -10.31 -4.52
CA GLU A 226 -3.92 -11.43 -3.81
C GLU A 226 -4.00 -12.63 -4.73
N TYR A 227 -3.40 -13.75 -4.34
CA TYR A 227 -3.32 -14.91 -5.21
C TYR A 227 -4.64 -15.70 -5.21
N GLY A 228 -5.37 -15.63 -6.31
CA GLY A 228 -6.61 -16.36 -6.51
C GLY A 228 -6.36 -17.82 -6.85
N VAL A 229 -6.98 -18.75 -6.12
CA VAL A 229 -7.00 -20.18 -6.46
C VAL A 229 -8.44 -20.66 -6.61
N PRO A 230 -8.76 -21.51 -7.62
CA PRO A 230 -10.12 -22.02 -7.77
C PRO A 230 -10.47 -22.97 -6.62
N VAL A 231 -11.74 -22.98 -6.21
CA VAL A 231 -12.24 -23.85 -5.13
C VAL A 231 -12.21 -25.35 -5.50
N ASP A 232 -12.28 -25.64 -6.80
CA ASP A 232 -12.21 -26.98 -7.37
C ASP A 232 -11.72 -26.93 -8.83
N ASP A 233 -11.58 -28.09 -9.47
CA ASP A 233 -11.08 -28.22 -10.86
C ASP A 233 -12.16 -27.94 -11.93
N SER A 234 -13.32 -27.38 -11.58
CA SER A 234 -14.37 -27.06 -12.54
C SER A 234 -13.97 -25.87 -13.42
N GLN A 235 -14.42 -25.90 -14.68
CA GLN A 235 -14.20 -24.79 -15.61
C GLN A 235 -14.82 -23.49 -15.08
N VAL A 236 -15.98 -23.55 -14.42
CA VAL A 236 -16.65 -22.37 -13.84
C VAL A 236 -15.80 -21.75 -12.74
N ALA A 237 -15.20 -22.55 -11.84
CA ALA A 237 -14.32 -22.05 -10.81
C ALA A 237 -13.07 -21.39 -11.42
N ALA A 238 -12.48 -21.99 -12.46
CA ALA A 238 -11.34 -21.44 -13.20
C ALA A 238 -11.68 -20.09 -13.86
N GLU A 239 -12.84 -19.98 -14.54
CA GLU A 239 -13.32 -18.75 -15.17
C GLU A 239 -13.53 -17.64 -14.12
N LYS A 240 -14.11 -17.96 -12.96
CA LYS A 240 -14.30 -16.99 -11.87
C LYS A 240 -13.00 -16.56 -11.24
N THR A 241 -12.04 -17.45 -11.10
CA THR A 241 -10.68 -17.13 -10.64
C THR A 241 -9.96 -16.20 -11.63
N HIS A 242 -10.13 -16.43 -12.93
CA HIS A 242 -9.60 -15.55 -13.98
C HIS A 242 -10.21 -14.13 -13.93
N LEU A 243 -11.52 -14.03 -13.70
CA LEU A 243 -12.20 -12.74 -13.52
C LEU A 243 -11.72 -12.04 -12.24
N PHE A 244 -11.55 -12.78 -11.14
CA PHE A 244 -11.00 -12.25 -9.90
C PHE A 244 -9.61 -11.63 -10.13
N ASP A 245 -8.70 -12.37 -10.76
CA ASP A 245 -7.36 -11.88 -11.11
C ASP A 245 -7.44 -10.67 -12.07
N GLY A 246 -8.38 -10.67 -12.99
CA GLY A 246 -8.68 -9.55 -13.87
C GLY A 246 -8.98 -8.27 -13.10
N ILE A 247 -9.89 -8.34 -12.14
CA ILE A 247 -10.33 -7.20 -11.32
C ILE A 247 -9.25 -6.77 -10.33
N TYR A 248 -8.61 -7.74 -9.65
CA TYR A 248 -7.69 -7.47 -8.55
C TYR A 248 -6.30 -7.02 -9.04
N SER A 249 -5.79 -7.66 -10.08
CA SER A 249 -4.41 -7.48 -10.53
C SER A 249 -4.29 -6.96 -11.95
N ARG A 250 -4.87 -7.68 -12.95
CA ARG A 250 -4.62 -7.39 -14.37
C ARG A 250 -5.22 -6.07 -14.85
N TRP A 251 -6.30 -5.58 -14.24
CA TRP A 251 -6.83 -4.24 -14.54
C TRP A 251 -5.75 -3.16 -14.41
N PHE A 252 -5.00 -3.22 -13.33
CA PHE A 252 -3.94 -2.24 -13.02
C PHE A 252 -2.64 -2.54 -13.79
N GLU A 253 -2.26 -3.81 -13.90
CA GLU A 253 -1.07 -4.20 -14.65
C GLU A 253 -1.20 -3.90 -16.15
N GLU A 254 -2.29 -4.33 -16.78
CA GLU A 254 -2.47 -4.12 -18.22
C GLU A 254 -2.67 -2.65 -18.58
N SER A 255 -3.33 -1.86 -17.74
CA SER A 255 -3.49 -0.42 -18.01
C SER A 255 -2.16 0.32 -17.92
N ILE A 256 -1.35 0.06 -16.90
CA ILE A 256 -0.07 0.75 -16.69
C ILE A 256 0.98 0.28 -17.69
N PHE A 257 1.13 -1.04 -17.92
CA PHE A 257 2.23 -1.57 -18.73
C PHE A 257 1.87 -1.82 -20.20
N LYS A 258 0.58 -1.98 -20.53
CA LYS A 258 0.12 -2.31 -21.90
C LYS A 258 -0.85 -1.29 -22.49
N GLY A 259 -1.27 -0.28 -21.74
CA GLY A 259 -2.18 0.77 -22.21
C GLY A 259 -3.57 0.25 -22.59
N ARG A 260 -4.05 -0.81 -21.91
CA ARG A 260 -5.39 -1.38 -22.16
C ARG A 260 -5.96 -1.98 -20.87
N TYR A 261 -7.25 -2.25 -20.88
CA TYR A 261 -7.90 -3.02 -19.81
C TYR A 261 -8.19 -4.46 -20.24
N PRO A 262 -8.28 -5.42 -19.30
CA PRO A 262 -8.74 -6.80 -19.57
C PRO A 262 -10.15 -6.81 -20.11
N GLU A 263 -10.39 -7.55 -21.20
CA GLU A 263 -11.68 -7.54 -21.93
C GLU A 263 -12.84 -8.04 -21.05
N GLU A 264 -12.63 -9.05 -20.23
CA GLU A 264 -13.66 -9.60 -19.34
C GLU A 264 -14.06 -8.63 -18.22
N VAL A 265 -13.17 -7.76 -17.77
CA VAL A 265 -13.48 -6.72 -16.77
C VAL A 265 -14.14 -5.53 -17.44
N LEU A 266 -13.71 -5.16 -18.65
CA LEU A 266 -14.42 -4.17 -19.45
C LEU A 266 -15.85 -4.61 -19.76
N ALA A 267 -16.07 -5.89 -20.09
CA ALA A 267 -17.39 -6.44 -20.30
C ALA A 267 -18.27 -6.39 -19.04
N LEU A 268 -17.66 -6.58 -17.85
CA LEU A 268 -18.36 -6.43 -16.56
C LEU A 268 -18.82 -4.99 -16.32
N PHE A 269 -17.95 -4.01 -16.59
CA PHE A 269 -18.29 -2.61 -16.37
C PHE A 269 -19.18 -2.01 -17.46
N GLY A 270 -19.04 -2.44 -18.72
CA GLY A 270 -19.91 -2.04 -19.83
C GLY A 270 -20.09 -0.51 -19.93
N ASP A 271 -21.35 -0.08 -19.89
CA ASP A 271 -21.73 1.34 -19.99
C ASP A 271 -21.42 2.18 -18.73
N HIS A 272 -20.92 1.55 -17.66
CA HIS A 272 -20.48 2.25 -16.45
C HIS A 272 -19.10 2.91 -16.58
N MET A 273 -18.34 2.57 -17.62
CA MET A 273 -17.07 3.22 -17.89
C MET A 273 -17.25 4.72 -18.19
N PRO A 274 -16.38 5.60 -17.67
CA PRO A 274 -16.51 7.03 -17.92
C PRO A 274 -16.33 7.36 -19.42
N GLU A 275 -17.07 8.36 -19.90
CA GLU A 275 -16.98 8.81 -21.30
C GLU A 275 -15.52 9.22 -21.62
N GLY A 276 -15.03 8.79 -22.80
CA GLY A 276 -13.68 9.13 -23.26
C GLY A 276 -12.53 8.41 -22.56
N TRP A 277 -12.80 7.37 -21.79
CA TRP A 277 -11.77 6.63 -21.05
C TRP A 277 -10.64 6.09 -21.96
N GLN A 278 -10.94 5.81 -23.23
CA GLN A 278 -9.96 5.30 -24.20
C GLN A 278 -8.82 6.31 -24.46
N ASP A 279 -9.15 7.60 -24.45
CA ASP A 279 -8.17 8.68 -24.69
C ASP A 279 -7.17 8.82 -23.54
N ASP A 280 -7.51 8.34 -22.35
CA ASP A 280 -6.67 8.39 -21.16
C ASP A 280 -5.60 7.29 -21.11
N MET A 281 -5.76 6.21 -21.89
CA MET A 281 -4.90 5.04 -21.77
C MET A 281 -3.41 5.34 -22.02
N ALA A 282 -3.11 6.27 -22.94
CA ALA A 282 -1.73 6.71 -23.18
C ALA A 282 -1.13 7.50 -22.00
N ILE A 283 -1.96 8.21 -21.25
CA ILE A 283 -1.55 8.93 -20.02
C ILE A 283 -1.31 7.90 -18.90
N ILE A 284 -2.23 6.97 -18.72
CA ILE A 284 -2.14 5.91 -17.70
C ILE A 284 -0.87 5.08 -17.88
N ALA A 285 -0.53 4.75 -19.14
CA ALA A 285 0.66 3.98 -19.50
C ALA A 285 1.95 4.83 -19.61
N SER A 286 2.02 5.95 -18.89
CA SER A 286 3.25 6.76 -18.83
C SER A 286 4.42 5.92 -18.31
N PRO A 287 5.63 6.01 -18.94
CA PRO A 287 6.78 5.17 -18.59
C PRO A 287 7.19 5.26 -17.13
N LEU A 288 7.49 4.11 -16.53
CA LEU A 288 7.95 3.96 -15.15
C LEU A 288 9.43 3.57 -15.10
N ASP A 289 10.04 3.76 -13.93
CA ASP A 289 11.43 3.38 -13.65
C ASP A 289 11.52 2.18 -12.70
N TRP A 290 10.44 1.85 -12.00
CA TRP A 290 10.32 0.69 -11.11
C TRP A 290 8.86 0.30 -10.87
N THR A 291 8.63 -0.91 -10.33
CA THR A 291 7.31 -1.37 -9.89
C THR A 291 7.35 -1.91 -8.46
N GLY A 292 6.31 -1.63 -7.69
CA GLY A 292 6.11 -2.09 -6.32
C GLY A 292 5.01 -3.15 -6.22
N VAL A 293 5.23 -4.11 -5.34
CA VAL A 293 4.29 -5.18 -5.00
C VAL A 293 4.00 -5.16 -3.51
N ASN A 294 2.72 -5.03 -3.15
CA ASN A 294 2.23 -5.34 -1.82
C ASN A 294 1.57 -6.72 -1.85
N TYR A 295 1.99 -7.63 -0.99
CA TYR A 295 1.46 -8.99 -0.95
C TYR A 295 1.30 -9.49 0.48
N TYR A 296 0.15 -10.11 0.78
CA TYR A 296 -0.15 -10.60 2.13
C TYR A 296 -0.73 -12.02 2.16
N THR A 297 -1.53 -12.39 1.15
CA THR A 297 -2.38 -13.59 1.24
C THR A 297 -2.85 -14.09 -0.12
N ARG A 298 -3.58 -15.22 -0.08
CA ARG A 298 -4.38 -15.73 -1.19
C ARG A 298 -5.86 -15.76 -0.83
N SER A 299 -6.70 -15.93 -1.87
CA SER A 299 -8.13 -16.24 -1.72
C SER A 299 -8.51 -17.49 -2.52
N VAL A 300 -9.42 -18.30 -1.97
CA VAL A 300 -10.06 -19.39 -2.68
C VAL A 300 -11.33 -18.86 -3.34
N ILE A 301 -11.41 -18.94 -4.66
CA ILE A 301 -12.48 -18.35 -5.45
C ILE A 301 -13.53 -19.41 -5.76
N ALA A 302 -14.74 -19.17 -5.27
CA ALA A 302 -15.88 -20.06 -5.47
C ALA A 302 -16.97 -19.38 -6.30
N PRO A 303 -17.58 -20.04 -7.29
CA PRO A 303 -18.76 -19.53 -7.98
C PRO A 303 -19.88 -19.22 -6.97
N ASP A 304 -20.55 -18.07 -7.16
CA ASP A 304 -21.68 -17.66 -6.33
C ASP A 304 -22.75 -16.93 -7.18
N SER A 305 -23.85 -17.64 -7.44
CA SER A 305 -24.96 -17.09 -8.22
C SER A 305 -25.79 -16.03 -7.49
N SER A 306 -25.55 -15.84 -6.17
CA SER A 306 -26.18 -14.77 -5.40
C SER A 306 -25.47 -13.42 -5.54
N GLU A 307 -24.23 -13.42 -6.06
CA GLU A 307 -23.49 -12.23 -6.40
C GLU A 307 -23.83 -11.78 -7.83
N PRO A 308 -24.57 -10.68 -8.01
CA PRO A 308 -25.24 -10.38 -9.28
C PRO A 308 -24.27 -9.96 -10.41
N HIS A 309 -23.12 -9.40 -10.05
CA HIS A 309 -22.18 -8.86 -11.04
C HIS A 309 -20.94 -9.75 -11.21
N LEU A 310 -20.29 -10.14 -10.12
CA LEU A 310 -19.06 -10.90 -10.15
C LEU A 310 -19.34 -12.40 -10.39
N GLY A 311 -20.43 -12.91 -9.82
CA GLY A 311 -20.79 -14.34 -9.86
C GLY A 311 -19.81 -15.24 -9.11
N PHE A 312 -19.02 -14.66 -8.16
CA PHE A 312 -18.10 -15.40 -7.29
C PHE A 312 -18.04 -14.78 -5.89
N LYS A 313 -17.51 -15.54 -4.96
CA LYS A 313 -17.11 -15.08 -3.62
C LYS A 313 -15.70 -15.55 -3.29
N CYS A 314 -15.04 -14.76 -2.44
CA CYS A 314 -13.73 -15.08 -1.88
C CYS A 314 -13.91 -15.86 -0.57
N LEU A 315 -13.27 -17.01 -0.46
CA LEU A 315 -13.24 -17.87 0.73
C LEU A 315 -11.82 -17.92 1.29
N ARG A 316 -11.71 -18.27 2.56
CA ARG A 316 -10.44 -18.66 3.18
C ARG A 316 -10.36 -20.19 3.18
N GLY A 317 -9.26 -20.74 2.67
CA GLY A 317 -9.00 -22.18 2.63
C GLY A 317 -8.43 -22.72 3.95
N ASP A 318 -7.62 -23.77 3.86
CA ASP A 318 -7.14 -24.56 5.01
C ASP A 318 -5.69 -24.28 5.41
N LEU A 319 -4.99 -23.31 4.75
CA LEU A 319 -3.63 -22.93 5.14
C LEU A 319 -3.61 -22.22 6.50
N PRO A 320 -2.46 -22.21 7.19
CA PRO A 320 -2.26 -21.39 8.39
C PRO A 320 -2.65 -19.94 8.15
N LYS A 321 -3.23 -19.29 9.16
CA LYS A 321 -3.79 -17.95 9.04
C LYS A 321 -3.15 -16.95 10.01
N THR A 322 -3.09 -15.71 9.58
CA THR A 322 -2.74 -14.54 10.43
C THR A 322 -3.94 -14.14 11.31
N ASP A 323 -3.76 -13.16 12.19
CA ASP A 323 -4.85 -12.59 13.00
C ASP A 323 -5.92 -11.85 12.16
N MET A 324 -5.61 -11.51 10.90
CA MET A 324 -6.59 -11.06 9.89
C MET A 324 -7.46 -12.20 9.35
N GLY A 325 -7.16 -13.45 9.68
CA GLY A 325 -7.75 -14.62 9.03
C GLY A 325 -7.21 -14.85 7.61
N TRP A 326 -6.15 -14.18 7.21
CA TRP A 326 -5.51 -14.31 5.90
C TRP A 326 -4.58 -15.52 5.86
N GLU A 327 -4.66 -16.29 4.79
CA GLU A 327 -3.82 -17.45 4.60
C GLU A 327 -2.37 -17.08 4.31
N ILE A 328 -1.43 -17.82 4.90
CA ILE A 328 0.02 -17.63 4.72
C ILE A 328 0.48 -18.47 3.53
N GLU A 329 0.72 -17.80 2.39
CA GLU A 329 1.03 -18.43 1.08
C GLU A 329 2.18 -17.66 0.39
N PRO A 330 3.46 -17.96 0.70
CA PRO A 330 4.60 -17.26 0.08
C PRO A 330 4.72 -17.49 -1.43
N GLU A 331 4.30 -18.66 -1.93
CA GLU A 331 4.36 -19.05 -3.34
C GLU A 331 3.55 -18.09 -4.23
N GLY A 332 2.46 -17.52 -3.70
CA GLY A 332 1.68 -16.50 -4.39
C GLY A 332 2.46 -15.23 -4.65
N LEU A 333 3.33 -14.80 -3.71
CA LEU A 333 4.25 -13.69 -3.95
C LEU A 333 5.21 -14.03 -5.09
N GLY A 334 5.83 -15.20 -5.06
CA GLY A 334 6.72 -15.68 -6.12
C GLY A 334 6.04 -15.72 -7.49
N PHE A 335 4.78 -16.12 -7.54
CA PHE A 335 3.98 -16.10 -8.77
C PHE A 335 3.88 -14.68 -9.35
N PHE A 336 3.51 -13.69 -8.56
CA PHE A 336 3.38 -12.31 -9.05
C PHE A 336 4.70 -11.68 -9.47
N LEU A 337 5.79 -11.95 -8.75
CA LEU A 337 7.11 -11.46 -9.11
C LEU A 337 7.57 -12.00 -10.47
N ARG A 338 7.37 -13.31 -10.72
CA ARG A 338 7.66 -13.93 -12.02
C ARG A 338 6.76 -13.38 -13.13
N ARG A 339 5.45 -13.21 -12.85
CA ARG A 339 4.51 -12.65 -13.81
C ARG A 339 4.88 -11.23 -14.23
N LEU A 340 5.20 -10.37 -13.29
CA LEU A 340 5.63 -8.99 -13.59
C LEU A 340 6.86 -8.98 -14.48
N ALA A 341 7.90 -9.74 -14.14
CA ALA A 341 9.12 -9.80 -14.92
C ALA A 341 8.94 -10.44 -16.30
N ASN A 342 8.09 -11.47 -16.45
CA ASN A 342 7.94 -12.17 -17.72
C ASN A 342 6.93 -11.49 -18.65
N ASP A 343 5.84 -10.94 -18.12
CA ASP A 343 4.66 -10.57 -18.92
C ASP A 343 4.45 -9.06 -19.04
N TYR A 344 5.02 -8.25 -18.10
CA TYR A 344 4.67 -6.83 -17.99
C TYR A 344 5.88 -5.89 -18.03
N CYS A 345 6.91 -6.13 -17.25
CA CYS A 345 8.02 -5.18 -17.06
C CYS A 345 9.37 -5.88 -16.87
N PRO A 346 9.89 -6.59 -17.89
CA PRO A 346 11.10 -7.42 -17.79
C PRO A 346 12.35 -6.65 -17.37
N ASP A 347 12.44 -5.38 -17.71
CA ASP A 347 13.63 -4.56 -17.49
C ASP A 347 13.53 -3.65 -16.25
N LEU A 348 12.37 -3.61 -15.58
CA LEU A 348 12.18 -2.74 -14.43
C LEU A 348 12.57 -3.42 -13.11
N PRO A 349 13.27 -2.71 -12.22
CA PRO A 349 13.45 -3.17 -10.85
C PRO A 349 12.11 -3.33 -10.15
N ILE A 350 11.97 -4.44 -9.42
CA ILE A 350 10.79 -4.76 -8.62
C ILE A 350 11.15 -4.56 -7.14
N TYR A 351 10.29 -3.87 -6.41
CA TYR A 351 10.37 -3.77 -4.95
C TYR A 351 9.16 -4.44 -4.32
N ILE A 352 9.36 -5.25 -3.28
CA ILE A 352 8.27 -5.64 -2.39
C ILE A 352 8.06 -4.46 -1.46
N THR A 353 7.06 -3.63 -1.76
CA THR A 353 6.80 -2.37 -1.06
C THR A 353 6.02 -2.54 0.23
N GLU A 354 5.32 -3.67 0.37
CA GLU A 354 4.72 -4.12 1.63
C GLU A 354 4.60 -5.64 1.65
N ASN A 355 5.02 -6.24 2.76
CA ASN A 355 4.72 -7.61 3.14
C ASN A 355 4.85 -7.76 4.66
N GLY A 356 3.91 -8.45 5.30
CA GLY A 356 3.86 -8.61 6.74
C GLY A 356 2.60 -9.32 7.20
N MET A 357 2.45 -9.48 8.51
CA MET A 357 1.27 -10.12 9.08
C MET A 357 0.79 -9.46 10.36
N ALA A 358 -0.52 -9.41 10.54
CA ALA A 358 -1.11 -9.14 11.85
C ALA A 358 -0.96 -10.36 12.76
N ASN A 359 -0.62 -10.10 14.02
CA ASN A 359 -0.57 -11.09 15.08
C ASN A 359 -1.18 -10.49 16.37
N ALA A 360 -1.80 -11.31 17.20
CA ALA A 360 -2.42 -10.88 18.46
C ALA A 360 -1.34 -10.59 19.53
N ASP A 361 -0.47 -9.63 19.27
CA ASP A 361 0.69 -9.30 20.07
C ASP A 361 0.30 -8.69 21.43
N ARG A 362 1.01 -9.10 22.47
CA ARG A 362 0.83 -8.58 23.83
C ARG A 362 2.17 -8.38 24.51
N VAL A 363 2.29 -7.30 25.25
CA VAL A 363 3.45 -7.05 26.11
C VAL A 363 3.35 -7.95 27.34
N GLY A 364 4.42 -8.72 27.61
CA GLY A 364 4.56 -9.53 28.79
C GLY A 364 5.99 -9.39 29.34
N ASP A 365 6.14 -9.04 30.64
CA ASP A 365 7.45 -8.82 31.28
C ASP A 365 8.38 -7.86 30.50
N GLY A 366 7.80 -6.84 29.86
CA GLY A 366 8.55 -5.84 29.08
C GLY A 366 9.00 -6.32 27.69
N ALA A 367 8.58 -7.50 27.24
CA ALA A 367 8.87 -8.05 25.91
C ALA A 367 7.60 -8.37 25.14
N VAL A 368 7.71 -8.44 23.81
CA VAL A 368 6.61 -8.83 22.91
C VAL A 368 7.08 -10.00 22.05
N PRO A 369 6.79 -11.25 22.47
CA PRO A 369 7.11 -12.43 21.68
C PRO A 369 6.16 -12.55 20.48
N ASP A 370 6.72 -12.63 19.27
CA ASP A 370 5.95 -12.73 18.03
C ASP A 370 6.59 -13.71 17.02
N GLY A 371 6.97 -14.89 17.51
CA GLY A 371 7.62 -15.94 16.72
C GLY A 371 6.85 -16.34 15.44
N ALA A 372 5.50 -16.21 15.43
CA ALA A 372 4.70 -16.46 14.21
C ALA A 372 5.04 -15.45 13.12
N ARG A 373 5.28 -14.18 13.46
CA ARG A 373 5.68 -13.13 12.50
C ARG A 373 7.10 -13.39 11.97
N ILE A 374 8.01 -13.86 12.81
CA ILE A 374 9.35 -14.29 12.38
C ILE A 374 9.22 -15.40 11.33
N ALA A 375 8.45 -16.46 11.61
CA ALA A 375 8.24 -17.56 10.68
C ALA A 375 7.55 -17.12 9.37
N TYR A 376 6.66 -16.13 9.42
CA TYR A 376 6.04 -15.54 8.23
C TYR A 376 7.10 -14.86 7.35
N PHE A 377 7.94 -14.00 7.93
CA PHE A 377 9.00 -13.32 7.18
C PHE A 377 10.01 -14.31 6.60
N GLU A 378 10.48 -15.29 7.37
CA GLU A 378 11.39 -16.33 6.89
C GLU A 378 10.89 -16.98 5.61
N ARG A 379 9.63 -17.43 5.60
CA ARG A 379 9.05 -18.13 4.46
C ARG A 379 8.92 -17.24 3.22
N HIS A 380 8.52 -15.96 3.40
CA HIS A 380 8.40 -15.03 2.28
C HIS A 380 9.78 -14.62 1.74
N LEU A 381 10.75 -14.36 2.61
CA LEU A 381 12.13 -14.06 2.19
C LEU A 381 12.78 -15.22 1.45
N ALA A 382 12.54 -16.46 1.88
CA ALA A 382 13.04 -17.66 1.18
C ALA A 382 12.46 -17.76 -0.25
N GLU A 383 11.16 -17.49 -0.44
CA GLU A 383 10.55 -17.47 -1.79
C GLU A 383 11.11 -16.32 -2.64
N ILE A 384 11.34 -15.14 -2.06
CA ILE A 384 11.94 -14.01 -2.78
C ILE A 384 13.38 -14.34 -3.22
N ALA A 385 14.20 -14.94 -2.33
CA ALA A 385 15.56 -15.34 -2.67
C ALA A 385 15.58 -16.33 -3.84
N LYS A 386 14.68 -17.31 -3.84
CA LYS A 386 14.50 -18.26 -4.94
C LYS A 386 14.15 -17.55 -6.26
N VAL A 387 13.25 -16.58 -6.22
CA VAL A 387 12.85 -15.82 -7.40
C VAL A 387 14.00 -14.96 -7.93
N ILE A 388 14.82 -14.39 -7.06
CA ILE A 388 16.04 -13.66 -7.44
C ILE A 388 17.04 -14.60 -8.13
N ASP A 389 17.25 -15.82 -7.62
CA ASP A 389 18.13 -16.84 -8.23
C ASP A 389 17.64 -17.27 -9.62
N GLU A 390 16.34 -17.16 -9.90
CA GLU A 390 15.75 -17.39 -11.22
C GLU A 390 15.98 -16.21 -12.18
N GLY A 391 16.56 -15.09 -11.73
CA GLY A 391 16.90 -13.92 -12.52
C GLY A 391 15.87 -12.79 -12.52
N VAL A 392 14.83 -12.86 -11.69
CA VAL A 392 13.85 -11.77 -11.56
C VAL A 392 14.50 -10.57 -10.85
N PRO A 393 14.36 -9.34 -11.38
CA PRO A 393 15.08 -8.15 -10.91
C PRO A 393 14.49 -7.55 -9.63
N VAL A 394 14.34 -8.35 -8.58
CA VAL A 394 13.89 -7.85 -7.26
C VAL A 394 15.03 -7.12 -6.57
N LYS A 395 14.82 -5.86 -6.16
CA LYS A 395 15.85 -4.94 -5.65
C LYS A 395 15.64 -4.48 -4.22
N GLY A 396 14.49 -4.77 -3.62
CA GLY A 396 14.28 -4.40 -2.24
C GLY A 396 12.99 -4.97 -1.66
N TYR A 397 12.95 -4.91 -0.32
CA TYR A 397 11.86 -5.42 0.50
C TYR A 397 11.57 -4.45 1.65
N PHE A 398 10.30 -4.11 1.84
CA PHE A 398 9.83 -3.26 2.92
C PHE A 398 8.86 -4.06 3.81
N ALA A 399 9.23 -4.23 5.06
CA ALA A 399 8.35 -4.86 6.04
C ALA A 399 7.16 -3.95 6.36
N TRP A 400 5.95 -4.49 6.26
CA TRP A 400 4.75 -3.85 6.76
C TRP A 400 4.40 -4.41 8.13
N SER A 401 4.54 -3.61 9.16
CA SER A 401 4.82 -2.19 9.27
C SER A 401 5.90 -1.95 10.33
N LEU A 402 6.52 -0.75 10.36
CA LEU A 402 7.39 -0.38 11.45
C LEU A 402 6.65 -0.45 12.79
N LEU A 403 5.53 0.27 12.89
CA LEU A 403 4.72 0.42 14.09
C LEU A 403 3.41 -0.36 14.00
N ASP A 404 2.90 -0.89 15.11
CA ASP A 404 1.46 -1.13 15.22
C ASP A 404 0.76 0.19 14.98
N ASN A 405 -0.35 0.19 14.23
CA ASN A 405 -0.96 1.41 13.77
C ASN A 405 -2.48 1.30 13.61
N TYR A 406 -3.12 2.32 13.07
CA TYR A 406 -4.53 2.32 12.71
C TYR A 406 -4.76 1.48 11.46
N GLU A 407 -5.29 0.26 11.61
CA GLU A 407 -5.54 -0.68 10.51
C GLU A 407 -6.92 -0.45 9.87
N TRP A 408 -7.13 0.73 9.35
CA TRP A 408 -8.30 1.13 8.57
C TRP A 408 -9.64 0.73 9.23
N ALA A 409 -10.48 -0.08 8.55
CA ALA A 409 -11.76 -0.55 9.09
C ALA A 409 -11.61 -1.44 10.34
N PHE A 410 -10.42 -1.98 10.62
CA PHE A 410 -10.15 -2.74 11.85
C PHE A 410 -9.70 -1.85 13.02
N GLY A 411 -9.54 -0.55 12.81
CA GLY A 411 -9.07 0.37 13.85
C GLY A 411 -7.74 -0.07 14.45
N TYR A 412 -7.63 -0.13 15.76
CA TYR A 412 -6.42 -0.54 16.48
C TYR A 412 -6.42 -2.03 16.89
N ASP A 413 -7.35 -2.84 16.38
CA ASP A 413 -7.44 -4.27 16.74
C ASP A 413 -6.34 -5.11 16.12
N LYS A 414 -5.87 -4.78 14.91
CA LYS A 414 -4.88 -5.56 14.17
C LYS A 414 -3.49 -4.95 14.27
N ARG A 415 -2.49 -5.78 14.61
CA ARG A 415 -1.13 -5.36 14.92
C ARG A 415 -0.14 -5.94 13.92
N PHE A 416 0.30 -5.12 12.97
CA PHE A 416 1.29 -5.48 11.94
C PHE A 416 2.72 -5.09 12.27
N GLY A 417 2.92 -4.19 13.25
CA GLY A 417 4.20 -3.56 13.53
C GLY A 417 5.30 -4.54 13.93
N LEU A 418 6.53 -4.20 13.59
CA LEU A 418 7.73 -4.75 14.22
C LEU A 418 7.92 -4.16 15.62
N VAL A 419 7.35 -3.00 15.87
CA VAL A 419 7.34 -2.29 17.14
C VAL A 419 5.90 -2.22 17.65
N HIS A 420 5.67 -2.68 18.86
CA HIS A 420 4.41 -2.56 19.56
C HIS A 420 4.20 -1.11 19.99
N VAL A 421 3.01 -0.57 19.76
CA VAL A 421 2.58 0.74 20.25
C VAL A 421 1.49 0.55 21.29
N ASP A 422 1.71 1.09 22.47
CA ASP A 422 0.65 1.29 23.46
C ASP A 422 -0.08 2.59 23.10
N TYR A 423 -1.30 2.48 22.63
CA TYR A 423 -2.02 3.63 22.07
C TYR A 423 -2.48 4.67 23.12
N ASP A 424 -2.50 4.31 24.40
CA ASP A 424 -2.84 5.24 25.47
C ASP A 424 -1.62 6.07 25.91
N SER A 425 -0.46 5.42 26.07
CA SER A 425 0.78 6.05 26.54
C SER A 425 1.74 6.44 25.39
N GLN A 426 1.49 5.97 24.19
CA GLN A 426 2.35 6.14 23.01
C GLN A 426 3.76 5.51 23.18
N ILE A 427 3.94 4.58 24.12
CA ILE A 427 5.20 3.87 24.33
C ILE A 427 5.44 2.89 23.17
N ARG A 428 6.67 2.94 22.60
CA ARG A 428 7.16 2.02 21.59
C ARG A 428 7.94 0.90 22.25
N THR A 429 7.54 -0.36 22.00
CA THR A 429 8.25 -1.55 22.48
C THR A 429 8.63 -2.44 21.30
N PRO A 430 9.92 -2.49 20.88
CA PRO A 430 10.38 -3.40 19.84
C PRO A 430 10.00 -4.85 20.15
N LYS A 431 9.46 -5.55 19.15
CA LYS A 431 9.04 -6.95 19.26
C LYS A 431 10.21 -7.90 19.01
N GLN A 432 10.03 -9.18 19.26
CA GLN A 432 11.06 -10.17 18.98
C GLN A 432 11.45 -10.18 17.50
N SER A 433 10.50 -10.02 16.59
CA SER A 433 10.76 -9.91 15.15
C SER A 433 11.65 -8.71 14.79
N TYR A 434 11.50 -7.57 15.44
CA TYR A 434 12.40 -6.42 15.26
C TYR A 434 13.85 -6.78 15.55
N PHE A 435 14.12 -7.45 16.69
CA PHE A 435 15.47 -7.85 17.06
C PHE A 435 16.04 -8.93 16.14
N ASP A 436 15.20 -9.80 15.59
CA ASP A 436 15.66 -10.81 14.62
C ASP A 436 16.05 -10.16 13.27
N TRP A 437 15.27 -9.16 12.81
CA TRP A 437 15.64 -8.30 11.68
C TRP A 437 16.95 -7.56 11.93
N GLN A 438 17.07 -6.87 13.07
CA GLN A 438 18.26 -6.12 13.48
C GLN A 438 19.51 -7.01 13.44
N SER A 439 19.45 -8.18 14.10
CA SER A 439 20.55 -9.15 14.13
C SER A 439 20.98 -9.58 12.72
N GLY A 440 20.02 -9.81 11.85
CA GLY A 440 20.26 -10.22 10.46
C GLY A 440 20.89 -9.10 9.63
N LEU A 441 20.33 -7.90 9.67
CA LEU A 441 20.80 -6.76 8.90
C LEU A 441 22.20 -6.29 9.32
N MET A 442 22.49 -6.27 10.62
CA MET A 442 23.82 -5.91 11.12
C MET A 442 24.91 -6.95 10.84
N SER A 443 24.54 -8.17 10.45
CA SER A 443 25.47 -9.26 10.13
C SER A 443 25.77 -9.45 8.64
N ARG A 444 25.21 -8.61 7.77
CA ARG A 444 25.37 -8.64 6.30
C ARG A 444 26.68 -8.05 5.82
#